data_31439c460a7de375922d021ae5db192a
#
_entry.id   31439c460a7de375922d021ae5db192a
#
_cell.length_a   1.000
_cell.length_b   1.000
_cell.length_c   1.000
_cell.angle_alpha   90.00
_cell.angle_beta   90.00
_cell.angle_gamma   90.00
#
_symmetry.space_group_name_H-M   'P 1'
#
loop_
_entity.id
_entity.type
_entity.pdbx_description
1 polymer ?
#
loop_
_entity_poly.entity_id
_entity_poly.type
_entity_poly.pdbx_seq_one_letter_code
_entity_poly.pdbx_strand_id
1 'polypeptide(L)'
;MNSANELLELLYKPAGMGAAIDLGIKYEPIKNLVISASVTDLGFIYWSKNAISATMEGSHSIDELIDYTIGDTLPTQAIMDKFTGLGNEILSSMRTDGENKPYKSMIRGSFFVGAEYGVLKNKISLGIVNRLKFKNTHLQDEVTLALNLRPIHWFN
;
A
#
# COMPACT_ATOMS: atom_id res chain seq x y z
N MET A 1 -14.84 16.21 -30.84
CA MET A 1 -13.88 15.14 -30.51
C MET A 1 -14.64 14.18 -29.63
N ASN A 2 -14.68 12.89 -29.95
CA ASN A 2 -15.55 11.92 -29.24
C ASN A 2 -14.84 11.39 -28.00
N SER A 3 -15.36 11.73 -26.84
CA SER A 3 -14.89 11.27 -25.52
C SER A 3 -14.72 9.73 -25.42
N ALA A 4 -15.46 8.96 -26.21
CA ALA A 4 -15.36 7.52 -26.26
C ALA A 4 -14.04 7.03 -26.90
N ASN A 5 -13.50 7.72 -27.89
CA ASN A 5 -12.23 7.37 -28.51
C ASN A 5 -11.04 7.71 -27.62
N GLU A 6 -11.12 8.78 -26.85
CA GLU A 6 -10.10 9.13 -25.84
C GLU A 6 -10.06 8.11 -24.70
N LEU A 7 -11.22 7.64 -24.24
CA LEU A 7 -11.31 6.59 -23.26
C LEU A 7 -10.74 5.24 -23.76
N LEU A 8 -11.02 4.89 -25.01
CA LEU A 8 -10.44 3.70 -25.64
C LEU A 8 -8.93 3.82 -25.80
N GLU A 9 -8.41 4.99 -26.13
CA GLU A 9 -6.98 5.23 -26.25
C GLU A 9 -6.26 5.12 -24.89
N LEU A 10 -6.88 5.57 -23.79
CA LEU A 10 -6.39 5.39 -22.44
C LEU A 10 -6.35 3.92 -21.99
N LEU A 11 -7.31 3.11 -22.43
CA LEU A 11 -7.34 1.67 -22.13
C LEU A 11 -6.29 0.88 -22.93
N TYR A 12 -5.93 1.34 -24.13
CA TYR A 12 -4.97 0.65 -24.99
C TYR A 12 -3.51 1.06 -24.78
N LYS A 13 -3.25 2.22 -24.12
CA LYS A 13 -1.89 2.68 -23.82
C LYS A 13 -1.63 2.56 -22.32
N PRO A 14 -1.01 1.48 -21.84
CA PRO A 14 -0.73 1.32 -20.43
C PRO A 14 0.16 2.47 -19.93
N ALA A 15 -0.20 3.03 -18.79
CA ALA A 15 0.57 4.08 -18.13
C ALA A 15 1.95 3.60 -17.68
N GLY A 16 2.14 2.29 -17.51
CA GLY A 16 3.40 1.68 -17.16
C GLY A 16 3.38 0.16 -17.27
N MET A 17 4.55 -0.43 -17.30
CA MET A 17 4.77 -1.88 -17.25
C MET A 17 5.81 -2.20 -16.20
N GLY A 18 5.65 -3.33 -15.52
CA GLY A 18 6.58 -3.75 -14.49
C GLY A 18 6.70 -5.26 -14.40
N ALA A 19 7.71 -5.69 -13.67
CA ALA A 19 7.91 -7.08 -13.31
C ALA A 19 8.37 -7.16 -11.86
N ALA A 20 7.93 -8.20 -11.18
CA ALA A 20 8.36 -8.53 -9.83
C ALA A 20 8.62 -10.02 -9.71
N ILE A 21 9.45 -10.39 -8.78
CA ILE A 21 9.76 -11.78 -8.44
C ILE A 21 9.61 -11.97 -6.94
N ASP A 22 9.04 -13.11 -6.58
CA ASP A 22 8.91 -13.57 -5.21
C ASP A 22 9.73 -14.83 -5.03
N LEU A 23 10.50 -14.87 -3.94
CA LEU A 23 11.37 -15.99 -3.61
C LEU A 23 11.09 -16.43 -2.17
N GLY A 24 11.05 -17.73 -1.95
CA GLY A 24 10.85 -18.27 -0.60
C GLY A 24 11.55 -19.59 -0.42
N ILE A 25 11.98 -19.84 0.81
CA ILE A 25 12.58 -21.09 1.25
C ILE A 25 11.92 -21.53 2.56
N LYS A 26 11.75 -22.84 2.68
CA LYS A 26 11.26 -23.51 3.88
C LYS A 26 12.19 -24.66 4.20
N TYR A 27 12.57 -24.76 5.47
CA TYR A 27 13.48 -25.80 5.95
C TYR A 27 13.00 -26.38 7.29
N GLU A 28 13.08 -27.70 7.45
CA GLU A 28 12.73 -28.42 8.67
C GLU A 28 14.01 -29.04 9.28
N PRO A 29 14.74 -28.31 10.14
CA PRO A 29 15.98 -28.79 10.72
C PRO A 29 15.80 -29.96 11.67
N ILE A 30 14.70 -30.00 12.38
CA ILE A 30 14.29 -31.10 13.27
C ILE A 30 12.79 -31.35 13.11
N LYS A 31 12.33 -32.51 13.49
CA LYS A 31 10.93 -32.90 13.42
C LYS A 31 10.02 -31.85 14.09
N ASN A 32 9.00 -31.42 13.38
CA ASN A 32 8.01 -30.44 13.81
C ASN A 32 8.51 -28.99 13.96
N LEU A 33 9.76 -28.67 13.67
CA LEU A 33 10.25 -27.29 13.62
C LEU A 33 10.45 -26.89 12.15
N VAL A 34 9.71 -25.89 11.73
CA VAL A 34 9.81 -25.32 10.39
C VAL A 34 10.35 -23.92 10.49
N ILE A 35 11.40 -23.64 9.75
CA ILE A 35 11.93 -22.27 9.56
C ILE A 35 11.64 -21.87 8.11
N SER A 36 11.21 -20.65 7.91
CA SER A 36 10.93 -20.11 6.60
C SER A 36 11.52 -18.71 6.44
N ALA A 37 11.92 -18.41 5.22
CA ALA A 37 12.30 -17.07 4.82
C ALA A 37 11.74 -16.81 3.43
N SER A 38 11.25 -15.59 3.18
CA SER A 38 10.79 -15.20 1.87
C SER A 38 11.00 -13.71 1.65
N VAL A 39 11.14 -13.38 0.36
CA VAL A 39 11.17 -12.01 -0.13
C VAL A 39 10.07 -11.91 -1.18
N THR A 40 9.22 -10.91 -1.06
CA THR A 40 8.14 -10.65 -2.01
C THR A 40 8.31 -9.28 -2.64
N ASP A 41 7.71 -9.11 -3.82
CA ASP A 41 7.65 -7.83 -4.53
C ASP A 41 9.04 -7.24 -4.90
N LEU A 42 10.05 -8.08 -5.13
CA LEU A 42 11.32 -7.62 -5.68
C LEU A 42 11.14 -7.25 -7.15
N GLY A 43 10.89 -5.98 -7.43
CA GLY A 43 10.56 -5.60 -8.77
C GLY A 43 10.67 -4.12 -9.06
N PHE A 44 10.27 -3.78 -10.26
CA PHE A 44 10.24 -2.40 -10.73
C PHE A 44 9.04 -2.18 -11.66
N ILE A 45 8.64 -0.92 -11.75
CA ILE A 45 7.66 -0.43 -12.72
C ILE A 45 8.37 0.63 -13.57
N TYR A 46 8.26 0.47 -14.87
CA TYR A 46 8.65 1.48 -15.84
C TYR A 46 7.40 2.25 -16.25
N TRP A 47 7.34 3.51 -15.89
CA TRP A 47 6.24 4.40 -16.20
C TRP A 47 6.47 5.07 -17.57
N SER A 48 5.50 5.00 -18.41
CA SER A 48 5.54 5.65 -19.73
C SER A 48 5.25 7.15 -19.59
N LYS A 49 5.48 7.90 -20.65
CA LYS A 49 5.09 9.31 -20.74
C LYS A 49 3.57 9.56 -20.60
N ASN A 50 2.76 8.50 -20.66
CA ASN A 50 1.31 8.57 -20.49
C ASN A 50 0.90 8.49 -19.00
N ALA A 51 1.87 8.23 -18.10
CA ALA A 51 1.61 8.26 -16.66
C ALA A 51 1.52 9.72 -16.19
N ILE A 52 0.44 10.06 -15.52
CA ILE A 52 0.29 11.37 -14.87
C ILE A 52 0.91 11.26 -13.48
N SER A 53 1.93 12.06 -13.21
CA SER A 53 2.51 12.20 -11.88
C SER A 53 2.02 13.51 -11.29
N ALA A 54 1.40 13.46 -10.10
CA ALA A 54 1.02 14.63 -9.35
C ALA A 54 1.65 14.54 -7.95
N THR A 55 2.37 15.56 -7.57
CA THR A 55 2.93 15.69 -6.21
C THR A 55 2.06 16.68 -5.44
N MET A 56 1.54 16.26 -4.29
CA MET A 56 0.89 17.15 -3.34
C MET A 56 1.93 17.61 -2.31
N GLU A 57 2.21 18.89 -2.30
CA GLU A 57 3.03 19.53 -1.27
C GLU A 57 2.17 20.56 -0.54
N GLY A 58 1.93 20.34 0.73
CA GLY A 58 1.19 21.25 1.59
C GLY A 58 0.75 20.59 2.89
N SER A 59 0.67 21.38 3.95
CA SER A 59 0.00 21.03 5.20
C SER A 59 -1.17 21.98 5.37
N HIS A 60 -2.40 21.45 5.35
CA HIS A 60 -3.57 22.22 5.69
C HIS A 60 -4.00 21.89 7.12
N SER A 61 -4.14 22.91 7.94
CA SER A 61 -4.71 22.78 9.28
C SER A 61 -6.23 22.75 9.16
N ILE A 62 -6.83 21.68 9.64
CA ILE A 62 -8.29 21.53 9.73
C ILE A 62 -8.86 22.41 10.87
N ASP A 63 -8.01 22.98 11.71
CA ASP A 63 -8.40 23.77 12.87
C ASP A 63 -9.26 24.99 12.49
N GLU A 64 -9.00 25.60 11.34
CA GLU A 64 -9.82 26.68 10.80
C GLU A 64 -11.26 26.26 10.40
N LEU A 65 -11.49 24.96 10.17
CA LEU A 65 -12.81 24.41 9.91
C LEU A 65 -13.58 24.12 11.19
N ILE A 66 -12.87 23.89 12.29
CA ILE A 66 -13.43 23.46 13.59
C ILE A 66 -13.70 24.67 14.50
N ASP A 67 -13.09 25.81 14.24
CA ASP A 67 -13.21 27.03 15.08
C ASP A 67 -14.57 27.77 14.97
N TYR A 68 -15.54 27.10 14.32
CA TYR A 68 -16.92 27.54 14.41
C TYR A 68 -17.56 26.94 15.68
N THR A 69 -17.69 27.77 16.67
CA THR A 69 -18.42 27.53 17.92
C THR A 69 -19.76 26.88 17.60
N ILE A 70 -20.00 25.73 18.23
CA ILE A 70 -21.29 25.05 18.25
C ILE A 70 -22.33 26.05 18.79
N GLY A 71 -23.08 26.70 17.91
CA GLY A 71 -24.08 27.70 18.31
C GLY A 71 -24.49 28.67 17.22
N ASP A 72 -23.64 28.94 16.25
CA ASP A 72 -24.01 29.81 15.12
C ASP A 72 -24.50 28.97 13.93
N THR A 73 -25.73 29.20 13.55
CA THR A 73 -26.33 28.68 12.30
C THR A 73 -25.64 29.37 11.12
N LEU A 74 -24.58 28.79 10.62
CA LEU A 74 -23.94 29.26 9.39
C LEU A 74 -24.89 29.06 8.20
N PRO A 75 -25.03 30.04 7.34
CA PRO A 75 -25.74 29.88 6.07
C PRO A 75 -25.05 28.74 5.29
N THR A 76 -25.84 27.84 4.74
CA THR A 76 -25.37 26.70 3.92
C THR A 76 -24.39 27.13 2.83
N GLN A 77 -24.56 28.36 2.32
CA GLN A 77 -23.72 29.00 1.32
C GLN A 77 -22.28 29.20 1.82
N ALA A 78 -22.09 29.68 3.05
CA ALA A 78 -20.76 29.91 3.62
C ALA A 78 -19.97 28.62 3.84
N ILE A 79 -20.67 27.52 4.16
CA ILE A 79 -20.07 26.19 4.26
C ILE A 79 -19.62 25.71 2.87
N MET A 80 -20.47 25.84 1.87
CA MET A 80 -20.16 25.47 0.48
C MET A 80 -19.00 26.28 -0.09
N ASP A 81 -18.94 27.59 0.16
CA ASP A 81 -17.84 28.44 -0.31
C ASP A 81 -16.50 28.06 0.30
N LYS A 82 -16.50 27.66 1.57
CA LYS A 82 -15.28 27.14 2.24
C LYS A 82 -14.82 25.79 1.69
N PHE A 83 -15.75 24.86 1.48
CA PHE A 83 -15.41 23.57 0.87
C PHE A 83 -14.91 23.75 -0.57
N THR A 84 -15.50 24.67 -1.32
CA THR A 84 -15.05 24.98 -2.68
C THR A 84 -13.68 25.65 -2.67
N GLY A 85 -13.43 26.54 -1.71
CA GLY A 85 -12.14 27.20 -1.50
C GLY A 85 -11.03 26.17 -1.19
N LEU A 86 -11.26 25.27 -0.22
CA LEU A 86 -10.36 24.16 0.11
C LEU A 86 -10.14 23.24 -1.09
N GLY A 87 -11.19 22.88 -1.82
CA GLY A 87 -11.07 22.06 -3.01
C GLY A 87 -10.18 22.71 -4.08
N ASN A 88 -10.34 24.00 -4.32
CA ASN A 88 -9.51 24.76 -5.26
C ASN A 88 -8.07 24.90 -4.79
N GLU A 89 -7.84 25.07 -3.50
CA GLU A 89 -6.51 25.15 -2.92
C GLU A 89 -5.77 23.79 -3.00
N ILE A 90 -6.46 22.69 -2.69
CA ILE A 90 -5.93 21.33 -2.89
C ILE A 90 -5.60 21.08 -4.37
N LEU A 91 -6.49 21.46 -5.29
CA LEU A 91 -6.26 21.33 -6.73
C LEU A 91 -5.08 22.19 -7.20
N SER A 92 -4.91 23.39 -6.66
CA SER A 92 -3.80 24.29 -7.01
C SER A 92 -2.46 23.82 -6.42
N SER A 93 -2.49 23.11 -5.29
CA SER A 93 -1.31 22.49 -4.67
C SER A 93 -0.88 21.19 -5.36
N MET A 94 -1.76 20.61 -6.19
CA MET A 94 -1.40 19.50 -7.06
C MET A 94 -0.55 20.02 -8.22
N ARG A 95 0.76 19.97 -8.06
CA ARG A 95 1.68 20.20 -9.17
C ARG A 95 1.63 18.98 -10.10
N THR A 96 1.07 19.17 -11.29
CA THR A 96 1.34 18.26 -12.39
C THR A 96 2.72 18.63 -12.90
N ASP A 97 3.72 17.77 -12.69
CA ASP A 97 5.05 17.98 -13.27
C ASP A 97 4.88 18.03 -14.80
N GLY A 98 5.06 19.21 -15.35
CA GLY A 98 4.60 19.57 -16.71
C GLY A 98 5.35 18.91 -17.88
N GLU A 99 6.28 18.00 -17.63
CA GLU A 99 6.87 17.11 -18.61
C GLU A 99 6.72 15.65 -18.15
N ASN A 100 5.77 14.95 -18.75
CA ASN A 100 5.62 13.52 -18.55
C ASN A 100 6.82 12.78 -19.15
N LYS A 101 7.91 12.70 -18.39
CA LYS A 101 9.08 11.91 -18.75
C LYS A 101 8.92 10.48 -18.26
N PRO A 102 9.28 9.48 -19.07
CA PRO A 102 9.32 8.11 -18.59
C PRO A 102 10.26 8.00 -17.38
N TYR A 103 9.83 7.29 -16.35
CA TYR A 103 10.66 7.06 -15.19
C TYR A 103 10.50 5.63 -14.66
N LYS A 104 11.50 5.17 -13.90
CA LYS A 104 11.51 3.86 -13.30
C LYS A 104 11.29 4.02 -11.79
N SER A 105 10.35 3.27 -11.24
CA SER A 105 10.15 3.14 -9.80
C SER A 105 10.42 1.70 -9.35
N MET A 106 11.02 1.52 -8.18
CA MET A 106 11.14 0.21 -7.56
C MET A 106 9.88 -0.13 -6.77
N ILE A 107 9.41 -1.36 -6.90
CA ILE A 107 8.36 -1.89 -6.04
C ILE A 107 8.97 -2.11 -4.66
N ARG A 108 8.24 -1.77 -3.63
CA ARG A 108 8.70 -1.88 -2.24
C ARG A 108 8.51 -3.30 -1.75
N GLY A 109 9.57 -4.09 -1.84
CA GLY A 109 9.59 -5.46 -1.39
C GLY A 109 9.38 -5.60 0.12
N SER A 110 8.96 -6.78 0.52
CA SER A 110 8.87 -7.19 1.91
C SER A 110 9.74 -8.43 2.12
N PHE A 111 10.42 -8.49 3.26
CA PHE A 111 11.18 -9.63 3.70
C PHE A 111 10.47 -10.27 4.90
N PHE A 112 10.32 -11.58 4.88
CA PHE A 112 9.69 -12.36 5.93
C PHE A 112 10.66 -13.42 6.44
N VAL A 113 10.73 -13.56 7.76
CA VAL A 113 11.39 -14.67 8.43
C VAL A 113 10.41 -15.23 9.45
N GLY A 114 10.26 -16.55 9.47
CA GLY A 114 9.33 -17.19 10.38
C GLY A 114 9.86 -18.52 10.90
N ALA A 115 9.35 -18.89 12.06
CA ALA A 115 9.54 -20.21 12.64
C ALA A 115 8.21 -20.72 13.19
N GLU A 116 7.93 -22.00 12.98
CA GLU A 116 6.75 -22.68 13.50
C GLU A 116 7.17 -23.98 14.16
N TYR A 117 6.72 -24.21 15.38
CA TYR A 117 6.95 -25.44 16.12
C TYR A 117 5.65 -26.17 16.44
N GLY A 118 5.55 -27.41 15.97
CA GLY A 118 4.41 -28.28 16.19
C GLY A 118 4.57 -29.14 17.44
N VAL A 119 3.55 -29.14 18.29
CA VAL A 119 3.46 -29.99 19.48
C VAL A 119 2.29 -30.96 19.35
N LEU A 120 2.23 -31.98 20.21
CA LEU A 120 1.15 -32.99 20.24
C LEU A 120 0.89 -33.65 18.87
N LYS A 121 1.95 -34.12 18.21
CA LYS A 121 1.88 -34.71 16.85
C LYS A 121 1.29 -33.73 15.83
N ASN A 122 1.73 -32.47 15.86
CA ASN A 122 1.23 -31.38 15.00
C ASN A 122 -0.26 -31.01 15.17
N LYS A 123 -0.90 -31.39 16.26
CA LYS A 123 -2.27 -30.95 16.54
C LYS A 123 -2.30 -29.49 16.99
N ILE A 124 -1.23 -29.01 17.59
CA ILE A 124 -1.04 -27.62 18.00
C ILE A 124 0.26 -27.15 17.43
N SER A 125 0.32 -25.97 16.84
CA SER A 125 1.58 -25.34 16.48
C SER A 125 1.61 -23.86 16.91
N LEU A 126 2.81 -23.45 17.33
CA LEU A 126 3.13 -22.07 17.67
C LEU A 126 4.04 -21.52 16.59
N GLY A 127 3.70 -20.38 16.06
CA GLY A 127 4.46 -19.70 15.03
C GLY A 127 4.80 -18.28 15.42
N ILE A 128 5.95 -17.83 14.94
CA ILE A 128 6.38 -16.44 14.97
C ILE A 128 6.82 -16.06 13.56
N VAL A 129 6.38 -14.91 13.08
CA VAL A 129 6.78 -14.34 11.80
C VAL A 129 7.17 -12.90 12.00
N ASN A 130 8.33 -12.53 11.52
CA ASN A 130 8.77 -11.14 11.41
C ASN A 130 8.68 -10.72 9.95
N ARG A 131 8.12 -9.54 9.73
CA ARG A 131 8.01 -8.89 8.42
C ARG A 131 8.72 -7.56 8.44
N LEU A 132 9.68 -7.40 7.55
CA LEU A 132 10.36 -6.15 7.27
C LEU A 132 9.88 -5.59 5.94
N LYS A 133 9.26 -4.41 5.96
CA LYS A 133 8.80 -3.71 4.75
C LYS A 133 9.63 -2.47 4.52
N PHE A 134 10.21 -2.38 3.33
CA PHE A 134 11.00 -1.22 2.93
C PHE A 134 10.09 -0.08 2.46
N LYS A 135 10.08 1.02 3.21
CA LYS A 135 9.43 2.29 2.82
C LYS A 135 10.50 3.32 2.46
N ASN A 136 10.13 4.33 1.67
CA ASN A 136 11.11 5.34 1.21
C ASN A 136 11.85 6.04 2.34
N THR A 137 11.21 6.25 3.49
CA THR A 137 11.74 7.07 4.59
C THR A 137 12.09 6.25 5.83
N HIS A 138 11.52 5.06 5.97
CA HIS A 138 11.71 4.22 7.16
C HIS A 138 11.46 2.75 6.87
N LEU A 139 12.07 1.90 7.66
CA LEU A 139 11.81 0.47 7.70
C LEU A 139 10.60 0.22 8.62
N GLN A 140 9.62 -0.52 8.13
CA GLN A 140 8.50 -0.98 8.96
C GLN A 140 8.77 -2.42 9.38
N ASP A 141 8.84 -2.64 10.67
CA ASP A 141 9.03 -3.94 11.30
C ASP A 141 7.72 -4.38 11.97
N GLU A 142 7.32 -5.62 11.72
CA GLU A 142 6.10 -6.21 12.24
C GLU A 142 6.37 -7.64 12.70
N VAL A 143 6.03 -7.94 13.95
CA VAL A 143 6.14 -9.29 14.51
C VAL A 143 4.75 -9.84 14.76
N THR A 144 4.47 -11.01 14.20
CA THR A 144 3.21 -11.73 14.35
C THR A 144 3.44 -13.04 15.09
N LEU A 145 2.64 -13.30 16.12
CA LEU A 145 2.56 -14.58 16.80
C LEU A 145 1.30 -15.32 16.34
N ALA A 146 1.43 -16.60 16.05
CA ALA A 146 0.35 -17.45 15.59
C ALA A 146 0.22 -18.71 16.45
N LEU A 147 -1.02 -19.04 16.78
CA LEU A 147 -1.39 -20.32 17.40
C LEU A 147 -2.31 -21.07 16.45
N ASN A 148 -1.88 -22.22 15.96
CA ASN A 148 -2.69 -23.05 15.08
C ASN A 148 -3.17 -24.29 15.84
N LEU A 149 -4.48 -24.55 15.79
CA LEU A 149 -5.11 -25.72 16.38
C LEU A 149 -5.67 -26.60 15.25
N ARG A 150 -5.24 -27.85 15.18
CA ARG A 150 -5.71 -28.86 14.20
C ARG A 150 -6.35 -30.04 14.94
N PRO A 151 -7.56 -29.86 15.49
CA PRO A 151 -8.15 -30.84 16.41
C PRO A 151 -8.54 -32.16 15.75
N ILE A 152 -8.86 -32.18 14.44
CA ILE A 152 -9.41 -33.38 13.79
C ILE A 152 -8.97 -33.46 12.31
N HIS A 153 -8.63 -34.66 11.83
CA HIS A 153 -8.15 -34.95 10.46
C HIS A 153 -9.19 -34.78 9.34
N TRP A 154 -10.46 -34.61 9.65
CA TRP A 154 -11.54 -34.58 8.65
C TRP A 154 -12.09 -33.18 8.36
N PHE A 155 -11.41 -32.14 8.86
CA PHE A 155 -11.69 -30.74 8.54
C PHE A 155 -10.57 -30.12 7.66
N ASN A 156 -10.02 -30.89 6.75
CA ASN A 156 -9.15 -30.33 5.70
C ASN A 156 -9.91 -30.23 4.40
#